data_00b88ec818086730a5668599468bbd8e
#
_entry.id   00b88ec818086730a5668599468bbd8e
#
_cell.length_a   1.000
_cell.length_b   1.000
_cell.length_c   1.000
_cell.angle_alpha   90.00
_cell.angle_beta   90.00
_cell.angle_gamma   90.00
#
_symmetry.space_group_name_H-M   'P 1'
#
loop_
_entity.id
_entity.type
_entity.pdbx_description
1 polymer ?
#
loop_
_entity_poly.entity_id
_entity_poly.type
_entity_poly.pdbx_seq_one_letter_code
_entity_poly.pdbx_strand_id
1 'polypeptide(L)'
;NVEREDKHVLERYGRGSAKHLGDGAPTWNDQLLIARRLVEAGVRVVTVAYGFWDTHGNNFEHLKQHLPTFDAGISALVEDIYARGLDQDVSVVVWGEFGRTPKINDKAGRDHWAPVQSALFAGGGMKVGQVIGSTDKTAAYAADRPVHYRDVLATVYHNLGIDSTEYVRDTGERPVRILPEDCRPIRELVGG
;
A
#
# COMPACT_ATOMS: atom_id res chain seq x y z
N ASN A 1 -0.63 23.60 2.30
CA ASN A 1 -2.03 23.96 2.08
C ASN A 1 -2.49 23.41 0.74
N VAL A 2 -3.41 22.44 0.73
CA VAL A 2 -3.95 21.78 -0.47
C VAL A 2 -4.87 22.70 -1.27
N GLU A 3 -5.48 23.70 -0.65
CA GLU A 3 -6.38 24.67 -1.31
C GLU A 3 -5.68 25.54 -2.38
N ARG A 4 -4.34 25.45 -2.45
CA ARG A 4 -3.54 26.13 -3.50
C ARG A 4 -3.31 25.25 -4.74
N GLU A 5 -3.77 24.01 -4.69
CA GLU A 5 -3.68 23.10 -5.82
C GLU A 5 -4.72 23.46 -6.87
N ASP A 6 -4.50 23.05 -8.11
CA ASP A 6 -5.47 23.20 -9.18
C ASP A 6 -6.80 22.54 -8.82
N LYS A 7 -7.92 23.20 -9.13
CA LYS A 7 -9.25 22.69 -8.78
C LYS A 7 -9.56 21.34 -9.42
N HIS A 8 -9.13 21.12 -10.64
CA HIS A 8 -9.34 19.84 -11.33
C HIS A 8 -8.55 18.70 -10.66
N VAL A 9 -7.34 19.01 -10.14
CA VAL A 9 -6.58 18.04 -9.36
C VAL A 9 -7.31 17.71 -8.05
N LEU A 10 -7.79 18.72 -7.32
CA LEU A 10 -8.56 18.53 -6.08
C LEU A 10 -9.83 17.69 -6.33
N GLU A 11 -10.57 18.02 -7.38
CA GLU A 11 -11.80 17.30 -7.77
C GLU A 11 -11.49 15.84 -8.12
N ARG A 12 -10.39 15.57 -8.79
CA ARG A 12 -9.95 14.24 -9.20
C ARG A 12 -9.60 13.34 -8.03
N TYR A 13 -8.85 13.86 -7.04
CA TYR A 13 -8.56 13.13 -5.80
C TYR A 13 -9.84 12.89 -4.99
N GLY A 14 -10.85 13.75 -5.11
CA GLY A 14 -11.95 13.80 -4.17
C GLY A 14 -11.46 14.22 -2.78
N ARG A 15 -12.35 14.57 -1.86
CA ARG A 15 -11.94 15.08 -0.54
C ARG A 15 -11.98 14.00 0.54
N GLY A 16 -13.02 13.18 0.53
CA GLY A 16 -13.26 12.25 1.63
C GLY A 16 -13.58 12.98 2.94
N SER A 17 -13.20 12.38 4.05
CA SER A 17 -13.49 12.90 5.39
C SER A 17 -12.28 12.80 6.30
N ALA A 18 -11.93 13.89 6.97
CA ALA A 18 -10.89 13.92 8.00
C ALA A 18 -11.35 13.29 9.34
N LYS A 19 -12.60 12.86 9.44
CA LYS A 19 -13.13 12.22 10.64
C LYS A 19 -12.59 10.80 10.78
N HIS A 20 -12.05 10.48 11.93
CA HIS A 20 -11.69 9.11 12.29
C HIS A 20 -12.92 8.22 12.42
N LEU A 21 -12.80 6.98 12.00
CA LEU A 21 -13.82 5.95 12.12
C LEU A 21 -13.29 4.87 13.07
N GLY A 22 -13.93 4.74 14.23
CA GLY A 22 -13.46 3.82 15.27
C GLY A 22 -12.01 4.13 15.66
N ASP A 23 -11.18 3.12 15.73
CA ASP A 23 -9.73 3.17 15.98
C ASP A 23 -8.89 3.21 14.71
N GLY A 24 -9.54 3.30 13.54
CA GLY A 24 -8.89 3.44 12.24
C GLY A 24 -8.47 4.88 11.91
N ALA A 25 -7.96 5.05 10.71
CA ALA A 25 -7.58 6.34 10.14
C ALA A 25 -8.74 6.98 9.36
N PRO A 26 -8.66 8.28 9.05
CA PRO A 26 -9.63 8.93 8.17
C PRO A 26 -9.63 8.37 6.74
N THR A 27 -10.76 8.39 6.06
CA THR A 27 -10.87 8.23 4.61
C THR A 27 -10.72 9.59 3.92
N TRP A 28 -9.54 10.20 4.06
CA TRP A 28 -9.30 11.60 3.69
C TRP A 28 -8.26 11.71 2.56
N ASN A 29 -8.71 11.95 1.36
CA ASN A 29 -7.88 11.95 0.16
C ASN A 29 -6.90 13.13 0.07
N ASP A 30 -7.12 14.22 0.81
CA ASP A 30 -6.14 15.30 0.91
C ASP A 30 -4.79 14.81 1.44
N GLN A 31 -4.76 13.73 2.24
CA GLN A 31 -3.51 13.11 2.70
C GLN A 31 -2.69 12.55 1.54
N LEU A 32 -3.35 11.94 0.56
CA LEU A 32 -2.70 11.39 -0.63
C LEU A 32 -2.11 12.50 -1.50
N LEU A 33 -2.86 13.59 -1.67
CA LEU A 33 -2.38 14.79 -2.36
C LEU A 33 -1.20 15.45 -1.60
N ILE A 34 -1.27 15.52 -0.27
CA ILE A 34 -0.17 16.01 0.57
C ILE A 34 1.06 15.12 0.41
N ALA A 35 0.89 13.78 0.40
CA ALA A 35 1.97 12.83 0.22
C ALA A 35 2.71 13.05 -1.12
N ARG A 36 1.98 13.20 -2.23
CA ARG A 36 2.56 13.54 -3.53
C ARG A 36 3.36 14.84 -3.47
N ARG A 37 2.82 15.88 -2.88
CA ARG A 37 3.51 17.18 -2.76
C ARG A 37 4.75 17.13 -1.87
N LEU A 38 4.74 16.31 -0.82
CA LEU A 38 5.90 16.12 0.05
C LEU A 38 7.02 15.42 -0.71
N VAL A 39 6.70 14.42 -1.52
CA VAL A 39 7.69 13.73 -2.37
C VAL A 39 8.26 14.68 -3.42
N GLU A 40 7.45 15.49 -4.09
CA GLU A 40 7.92 16.55 -5.00
C GLU A 40 8.85 17.56 -4.31
N ALA A 41 8.62 17.83 -3.02
CA ALA A 41 9.48 18.69 -2.21
C ALA A 41 10.76 18.00 -1.70
N GLY A 42 11.01 16.74 -2.08
CA GLY A 42 12.21 15.98 -1.75
C GLY A 42 12.11 15.09 -0.51
N VAL A 43 10.92 14.90 0.06
CA VAL A 43 10.73 13.93 1.14
C VAL A 43 10.84 12.51 0.57
N ARG A 44 11.75 11.71 1.09
CA ARG A 44 12.06 10.39 0.53
C ARG A 44 11.04 9.31 0.84
N VAL A 45 10.42 9.36 2.01
CA VAL A 45 9.42 8.37 2.45
C VAL A 45 8.25 9.09 3.10
N VAL A 46 7.05 8.82 2.62
CA VAL A 46 5.81 9.31 3.21
C VAL A 46 4.91 8.12 3.49
N THR A 47 4.49 7.97 4.74
CA THR A 47 3.53 6.93 5.14
C THR A 47 2.17 7.59 5.39
N VAL A 48 1.14 7.04 4.80
CA VAL A 48 -0.25 7.48 4.99
C VAL A 48 -1.05 6.35 5.62
N ALA A 49 -1.62 6.59 6.80
CA ALA A 49 -2.62 5.70 7.37
C ALA A 49 -3.99 6.08 6.78
N TYR A 50 -4.75 5.10 6.29
CA TYR A 50 -5.97 5.35 5.55
C TYR A 50 -7.09 4.38 5.89
N GLY A 51 -8.24 4.92 6.27
CA GLY A 51 -9.49 4.19 6.42
C GLY A 51 -9.60 3.32 7.67
N PHE A 52 -10.75 2.66 7.78
CA PHE A 52 -11.07 1.68 8.79
C PHE A 52 -11.40 0.35 8.10
N TRP A 53 -10.49 -0.61 8.20
CA TRP A 53 -10.59 -1.88 7.48
C TRP A 53 -10.80 -3.08 8.42
N ASP A 54 -10.86 -2.84 9.74
CA ASP A 54 -11.09 -3.89 10.75
C ASP A 54 -12.57 -4.25 10.90
N THR A 55 -13.15 -4.76 9.83
CA THR A 55 -14.58 -4.94 9.64
C THR A 55 -15.07 -6.31 10.13
N HIS A 56 -15.01 -6.54 11.46
CA HIS A 56 -15.52 -7.75 12.12
C HIS A 56 -17.06 -7.88 12.07
N GLY A 57 -17.76 -6.87 11.60
CA GLY A 57 -19.20 -6.86 11.36
C GLY A 57 -19.55 -6.00 10.17
N ASN A 58 -20.66 -6.30 9.48
CA ASN A 58 -21.18 -5.52 8.37
C ASN A 58 -20.14 -5.16 7.29
N ASN A 59 -19.21 -6.06 7.01
CA ASN A 59 -18.06 -5.82 6.14
C ASN A 59 -18.44 -5.20 4.80
N PHE A 60 -19.48 -5.73 4.13
CA PHE A 60 -19.86 -5.25 2.79
C PHE A 60 -20.44 -3.84 2.81
N GLU A 61 -21.18 -3.46 3.86
CA GLU A 61 -21.70 -2.10 3.98
C GLU A 61 -20.57 -1.10 4.23
N HIS A 62 -19.61 -1.45 5.08
CA HIS A 62 -18.40 -0.64 5.24
C HIS A 62 -17.63 -0.49 3.93
N LEU A 63 -17.39 -1.57 3.21
CA LEU A 63 -16.68 -1.52 1.93
C LEU A 63 -17.40 -0.67 0.88
N LYS A 64 -18.73 -0.79 0.76
CA LYS A 64 -19.53 0.06 -0.15
C LYS A 64 -19.38 1.56 0.15
N GLN A 65 -19.20 1.92 1.42
CA GLN A 65 -19.02 3.32 1.83
C GLN A 65 -17.59 3.81 1.60
N HIS A 66 -16.59 2.99 1.82
CA HIS A 66 -15.18 3.42 1.85
C HIS A 66 -14.45 3.22 0.52
N LEU A 67 -14.72 2.12 -0.20
CA LEU A 67 -14.01 1.81 -1.43
C LEU A 67 -14.14 2.89 -2.51
N PRO A 68 -15.30 3.52 -2.76
CA PRO A 68 -15.38 4.56 -3.79
C PRO A 68 -14.46 5.74 -3.52
N THR A 69 -14.34 6.18 -2.26
CA THR A 69 -13.43 7.28 -1.90
C THR A 69 -11.97 6.85 -1.98
N PHE A 70 -11.66 5.66 -1.52
CA PHE A 70 -10.32 5.07 -1.62
C PHE A 70 -9.88 4.90 -3.08
N ASP A 71 -10.73 4.33 -3.90
CA ASP A 71 -10.48 4.13 -5.33
C ASP A 71 -10.21 5.45 -6.06
N ALA A 72 -11.06 6.46 -5.85
CA ALA A 72 -10.87 7.80 -6.40
C ALA A 72 -9.51 8.40 -5.97
N GLY A 73 -9.16 8.29 -4.70
CA GLY A 73 -7.91 8.86 -4.17
C GLY A 73 -6.66 8.16 -4.69
N ILE A 74 -6.65 6.82 -4.69
CA ILE A 74 -5.48 6.04 -5.13
C ILE A 74 -5.30 6.12 -6.65
N SER A 75 -6.39 6.03 -7.43
CA SER A 75 -6.30 6.17 -8.88
C SER A 75 -5.81 7.55 -9.26
N ALA A 76 -6.33 8.61 -8.63
CA ALA A 76 -5.86 9.98 -8.85
C ALA A 76 -4.38 10.15 -8.48
N LEU A 77 -3.91 9.59 -7.36
CA LEU A 77 -2.51 9.64 -6.96
C LEU A 77 -1.60 8.98 -8.01
N VAL A 78 -1.94 7.79 -8.46
CA VAL A 78 -1.15 7.06 -9.47
C VAL A 78 -1.13 7.84 -10.78
N GLU A 79 -2.27 8.27 -11.29
CA GLU A 79 -2.35 9.06 -12.52
C GLU A 79 -1.59 10.38 -12.43
N ASP A 80 -1.66 11.08 -11.28
CA ASP A 80 -0.97 12.36 -11.06
C ASP A 80 0.57 12.17 -11.06
N ILE A 81 1.07 11.08 -10.47
CA ILE A 81 2.49 10.70 -10.51
C ILE A 81 2.94 10.48 -11.97
N TYR A 82 2.20 9.74 -12.76
CA TYR A 82 2.51 9.51 -14.18
C TYR A 82 2.40 10.79 -15.00
N ALA A 83 1.36 11.58 -14.82
CA ALA A 83 1.17 12.84 -15.54
C ALA A 83 2.29 13.88 -15.26
N ARG A 84 2.94 13.78 -14.11
CA ARG A 84 4.08 14.62 -13.71
C ARG A 84 5.44 14.05 -14.10
N GLY A 85 5.50 12.87 -14.70
CA GLY A 85 6.76 12.20 -15.03
C GLY A 85 7.53 11.74 -13.79
N LEU A 86 6.86 11.46 -12.69
CA LEU A 86 7.46 10.99 -11.43
C LEU A 86 7.43 9.46 -11.32
N ASP A 87 6.86 8.77 -12.28
CA ASP A 87 6.64 7.32 -12.28
C ASP A 87 7.95 6.51 -12.27
N GLN A 88 9.07 7.10 -12.68
CA GLN A 88 10.38 6.44 -12.60
C GLN A 88 11.01 6.58 -11.22
N ASP A 89 10.71 7.65 -10.48
CA ASP A 89 11.38 8.02 -9.24
C ASP A 89 10.53 7.77 -7.99
N VAL A 90 9.21 7.63 -8.14
CA VAL A 90 8.27 7.52 -7.02
C VAL A 90 7.53 6.19 -7.05
N SER A 91 7.79 5.36 -6.04
CA SER A 91 7.05 4.12 -5.80
C SER A 91 5.86 4.36 -4.90
N VAL A 92 4.69 3.89 -5.31
CA VAL A 92 3.50 3.81 -4.47
C VAL A 92 3.28 2.36 -4.07
N VAL A 93 3.16 2.10 -2.77
CA VAL A 93 2.85 0.78 -2.22
C VAL A 93 1.63 0.90 -1.31
N VAL A 94 0.60 0.10 -1.59
CA VAL A 94 -0.62 0.03 -0.78
C VAL A 94 -0.77 -1.39 -0.28
N TRP A 95 -0.78 -1.57 1.03
CA TRP A 95 -0.95 -2.87 1.67
C TRP A 95 -1.51 -2.73 3.09
N GLY A 96 -1.91 -3.85 3.69
CA GLY A 96 -2.24 -3.97 5.09
C GLY A 96 -1.29 -4.92 5.81
N GLU A 97 -1.51 -5.16 7.10
CA GLU A 97 -0.71 -6.05 7.93
C GLU A 97 -1.00 -7.53 7.66
N PHE A 98 -2.26 -7.87 7.36
CA PHE A 98 -2.72 -9.22 6.99
C PHE A 98 -4.08 -9.16 6.27
N GLY A 99 -4.53 -10.29 5.73
CA GLY A 99 -5.80 -10.40 5.03
C GLY A 99 -7.00 -10.61 5.97
N ARG A 100 -8.13 -10.88 5.36
CA ARG A 100 -9.40 -11.16 6.04
C ARG A 100 -9.91 -12.56 5.70
N THR A 101 -10.61 -13.19 6.65
CA THR A 101 -11.13 -14.56 6.46
C THR A 101 -11.96 -14.69 5.19
N PRO A 102 -11.77 -15.75 4.39
CA PRO A 102 -12.65 -16.04 3.26
C PRO A 102 -14.09 -16.25 3.67
N LYS A 103 -14.28 -16.88 4.83
CA LYS A 103 -15.61 -17.13 5.41
C LYS A 103 -16.10 -15.87 6.14
N ILE A 104 -17.33 -15.51 5.87
CA ILE A 104 -18.07 -14.45 6.58
C ILE A 104 -18.55 -15.01 7.92
N ASN A 105 -18.37 -14.25 9.01
CA ASN A 105 -18.82 -14.61 10.32
C ASN A 105 -20.32 -14.30 10.54
N ASP A 106 -20.86 -14.64 11.71
CA ASP A 106 -22.27 -14.49 12.08
C ASP A 106 -22.73 -13.02 12.21
N LYS A 107 -21.76 -12.06 12.25
CA LYS A 107 -22.03 -10.62 12.26
C LYS A 107 -21.92 -9.98 10.85
N ALA A 108 -21.95 -10.80 9.78
CA ALA A 108 -21.70 -10.36 8.43
C ALA A 108 -20.34 -9.65 8.23
N GLY A 109 -19.37 -9.98 9.07
CA GLY A 109 -18.01 -9.46 9.06
C GLY A 109 -16.99 -10.47 8.57
N ARG A 110 -15.73 -10.04 8.53
CA ARG A 110 -14.57 -10.87 8.27
C ARG A 110 -13.53 -10.68 9.37
N ASP A 111 -12.99 -11.77 9.88
CA ASP A 111 -11.97 -11.76 10.92
C ASP A 111 -10.55 -11.72 10.32
N HIS A 112 -9.55 -11.64 11.18
CA HIS A 112 -8.14 -11.62 10.76
C HIS A 112 -7.72 -12.93 10.09
N TRP A 113 -6.95 -12.84 9.01
CA TRP A 113 -6.46 -13.98 8.25
C TRP A 113 -5.04 -13.75 7.74
N ALA A 114 -4.06 -14.18 8.53
CA ALA A 114 -2.65 -13.97 8.22
C ALA A 114 -2.10 -14.76 7.02
N PRO A 115 -2.67 -15.92 6.59
CA PRO A 115 -2.07 -16.74 5.53
C PRO A 115 -1.99 -16.07 4.16
N VAL A 116 -2.85 -15.10 3.85
CA VAL A 116 -2.83 -14.43 2.54
C VAL A 116 -3.42 -13.03 2.59
N GLN A 117 -2.80 -12.12 1.84
CA GLN A 117 -3.29 -10.78 1.55
C GLN A 117 -2.82 -10.34 0.16
N SER A 118 -3.23 -9.15 -0.26
CA SER A 118 -2.78 -8.52 -1.48
C SER A 118 -2.07 -7.21 -1.18
N ALA A 119 -1.13 -6.84 -2.05
CA ALA A 119 -0.49 -5.52 -2.07
C ALA A 119 -0.57 -4.95 -3.47
N LEU A 120 -0.67 -3.61 -3.58
CA LEU A 120 -0.63 -2.90 -4.85
C LEU A 120 0.69 -2.14 -4.96
N PHE A 121 1.29 -2.16 -6.15
CA PHE A 121 2.48 -1.40 -6.51
C PHE A 121 2.22 -0.54 -7.74
N ALA A 122 2.74 0.69 -7.74
CA ALA A 122 2.73 1.56 -8.90
C ALA A 122 3.97 2.46 -8.93
N GLY A 123 4.40 2.87 -10.11
CA GLY A 123 5.56 3.75 -10.29
C GLY A 123 6.91 3.10 -9.93
N GLY A 124 7.90 3.94 -9.59
CA GLY A 124 9.24 3.53 -9.19
C GLY A 124 10.04 2.80 -10.27
N GLY A 125 9.76 3.05 -11.55
CA GLY A 125 10.38 2.34 -12.65
C GLY A 125 10.03 0.86 -12.74
N MET A 126 9.10 0.38 -11.90
CA MET A 126 8.70 -1.02 -11.85
C MET A 126 7.88 -1.45 -13.08
N LYS A 127 7.95 -2.73 -13.41
CA LYS A 127 7.07 -3.35 -14.43
C LYS A 127 5.69 -3.60 -13.82
N VAL A 128 4.82 -2.61 -13.94
CA VAL A 128 3.44 -2.65 -13.40
C VAL A 128 2.42 -3.16 -14.44
N GLY A 129 1.12 -3.15 -14.11
CA GLY A 129 0.06 -3.62 -15.01
C GLY A 129 -0.07 -5.15 -15.07
N GLN A 130 0.41 -5.86 -14.08
CA GLN A 130 0.37 -7.32 -14.00
C GLN A 130 -0.17 -7.78 -12.63
N VAL A 131 -0.63 -9.02 -12.58
CA VAL A 131 -0.99 -9.72 -11.34
C VAL A 131 0.06 -10.80 -11.08
N ILE A 132 0.65 -10.78 -9.88
CA ILE A 132 1.68 -11.73 -9.45
C ILE A 132 1.11 -12.61 -8.35
N GLY A 133 1.09 -13.90 -8.59
CA GLY A 133 0.55 -14.89 -7.69
C GLY A 133 -0.97 -15.04 -7.75
N SER A 134 -1.45 -16.14 -7.21
CA SER A 134 -2.87 -16.43 -7.08
C SER A 134 -3.17 -17.19 -5.80
N THR A 135 -4.43 -17.18 -5.40
CA THR A 135 -4.92 -17.98 -4.26
C THR A 135 -5.56 -19.28 -4.72
N ASP A 136 -5.83 -20.17 -3.77
CA ASP A 136 -6.72 -21.29 -3.97
C ASP A 136 -8.16 -20.85 -4.31
N LYS A 137 -9.03 -21.80 -4.64
CA LYS A 137 -10.42 -21.55 -5.02
C LYS A 137 -11.26 -20.87 -3.94
N THR A 138 -10.83 -20.93 -2.70
CA THR A 138 -11.52 -20.36 -1.54
C THR A 138 -10.94 -19.01 -1.11
N ALA A 139 -9.88 -18.53 -1.77
CA ALA A 139 -9.11 -17.35 -1.38
C ALA A 139 -8.52 -17.46 0.04
N ALA A 140 -8.24 -18.67 0.52
CA ALA A 140 -7.74 -18.92 1.85
C ALA A 140 -6.21 -18.95 1.93
N TYR A 141 -5.55 -19.49 0.92
CA TYR A 141 -4.10 -19.65 0.91
C TYR A 141 -3.51 -19.29 -0.46
N ALA A 142 -2.27 -18.88 -0.47
CA ALA A 142 -1.54 -18.71 -1.73
C ALA A 142 -1.35 -20.10 -2.40
N ALA A 143 -1.65 -20.19 -3.70
CA ALA A 143 -1.59 -21.43 -4.46
C ALA A 143 -0.49 -21.41 -5.52
N ASP A 144 -0.33 -20.29 -6.23
CA ASP A 144 0.68 -20.14 -7.27
C ASP A 144 1.50 -18.86 -7.04
N ARG A 145 2.79 -18.94 -7.31
CA ARG A 145 3.74 -17.85 -7.18
C ARG A 145 3.53 -17.04 -5.87
N PRO A 146 3.61 -17.63 -4.68
CA PRO A 146 3.48 -16.91 -3.42
C PRO A 146 4.56 -15.83 -3.31
N VAL A 147 4.19 -14.67 -2.78
CA VAL A 147 5.09 -13.57 -2.45
C VAL A 147 5.07 -13.40 -0.93
N HIS A 148 6.23 -13.46 -0.30
CA HIS A 148 6.34 -13.22 1.12
C HIS A 148 6.36 -11.71 1.41
N TYR A 149 5.80 -11.25 2.54
CA TYR A 149 5.79 -9.82 2.90
C TYR A 149 7.20 -9.22 2.98
N ARG A 150 8.22 -10.04 3.30
CA ARG A 150 9.63 -9.63 3.30
C ARG A 150 10.16 -9.32 1.91
N ASP A 151 9.65 -9.99 0.87
CA ASP A 151 10.01 -9.71 -0.52
C ASP A 151 9.37 -8.40 -0.99
N VAL A 152 8.20 -8.04 -0.44
CA VAL A 152 7.62 -6.70 -0.59
C VAL A 152 8.56 -5.65 -0.02
N LEU A 153 9.07 -5.83 1.22
CA LEU A 153 10.04 -4.93 1.83
C LEU A 153 11.35 -4.89 1.04
N ALA A 154 11.85 -6.03 0.58
CA ALA A 154 13.05 -6.09 -0.26
C ALA A 154 12.88 -5.31 -1.56
N THR A 155 11.69 -5.34 -2.15
CA THR A 155 11.35 -4.53 -3.35
C THR A 155 11.36 -3.04 -3.03
N VAL A 156 10.78 -2.63 -1.91
CA VAL A 156 10.80 -1.23 -1.46
C VAL A 156 12.23 -0.74 -1.23
N TYR A 157 13.06 -1.52 -0.54
CA TYR A 157 14.46 -1.17 -0.31
C TYR A 157 15.26 -1.10 -1.61
N HIS A 158 15.05 -2.04 -2.53
CA HIS A 158 15.67 -2.02 -3.85
C HIS A 158 15.35 -0.70 -4.59
N ASN A 159 14.09 -0.28 -4.62
CA ASN A 159 13.67 0.96 -5.28
C ASN A 159 14.22 2.22 -4.59
N LEU A 160 14.48 2.15 -3.29
CA LEU A 160 15.14 3.24 -2.54
C LEU A 160 16.67 3.23 -2.68
N GLY A 161 17.25 2.26 -3.39
CA GLY A 161 18.71 2.10 -3.52
C GLY A 161 19.38 1.64 -2.23
N ILE A 162 18.63 0.99 -1.32
CA ILE A 162 19.12 0.44 -0.07
C ILE A 162 19.50 -1.02 -0.28
N ASP A 163 20.76 -1.36 -0.01
CA ASP A 163 21.18 -2.76 0.00
C ASP A 163 20.60 -3.48 1.22
N SER A 164 19.62 -4.35 0.99
CA SER A 164 18.94 -5.11 2.05
C SER A 164 19.85 -6.16 2.74
N THR A 165 21.05 -6.40 2.23
CA THR A 165 22.05 -7.28 2.86
C THR A 165 22.89 -6.58 3.92
N GLU A 166 22.82 -5.27 3.98
CA GLU A 166 23.54 -4.44 4.96
C GLU A 166 23.10 -4.72 6.40
N TYR A 167 23.98 -4.36 7.31
CA TYR A 167 23.77 -4.46 8.75
C TYR A 167 23.54 -3.08 9.36
N VAL A 168 22.57 -2.98 10.23
CA VAL A 168 22.36 -1.83 11.11
C VAL A 168 22.71 -2.25 12.55
N ARG A 169 23.03 -1.29 13.42
CA ARG A 169 23.22 -1.56 14.83
C ARG A 169 21.90 -1.40 15.59
N ASP A 170 21.56 -2.37 16.40
CA ASP A 170 20.44 -2.26 17.32
C ASP A 170 20.79 -1.36 18.53
N THR A 171 19.87 -1.17 19.44
CA THR A 171 20.07 -0.38 20.65
C THR A 171 21.14 -0.95 21.60
N GLY A 172 21.56 -2.20 21.41
CA GLY A 172 22.63 -2.87 22.12
C GLY A 172 23.95 -2.92 21.32
N GLU A 173 24.08 -2.09 20.27
CA GLU A 173 25.25 -2.02 19.38
C GLU A 173 25.53 -3.34 18.61
N ARG A 174 24.60 -4.28 18.57
CA ARG A 174 24.79 -5.55 17.87
C ARG A 174 24.45 -5.37 16.39
N PRO A 175 25.24 -5.93 15.46
CA PRO A 175 24.93 -5.90 14.06
C PRO A 175 23.69 -6.78 13.77
N VAL A 176 22.65 -6.17 13.18
CA VAL A 176 21.42 -6.84 12.78
C VAL A 176 21.21 -6.58 11.30
N ARG A 177 20.93 -7.59 10.52
CA ARG A 177 20.59 -7.41 9.09
C ARG A 177 19.31 -6.63 8.93
N ILE A 178 19.26 -5.77 7.92
CA ILE A 178 18.04 -5.02 7.56
C ILE A 178 16.92 -6.00 7.20
N LEU A 179 17.22 -7.04 6.41
CA LEU A 179 16.29 -8.14 6.09
C LEU A 179 17.00 -9.50 6.22
N PRO A 180 16.23 -10.58 6.47
CA PRO A 180 16.76 -11.95 6.41
C PRO A 180 17.41 -12.30 5.08
N GLU A 181 18.33 -13.27 5.09
CA GLU A 181 19.16 -13.66 3.93
C GLU A 181 18.37 -14.21 2.73
N ASP A 182 17.22 -14.77 2.97
CA ASP A 182 16.34 -15.40 1.98
C ASP A 182 15.42 -14.42 1.25
N CYS A 183 15.37 -13.16 1.68
CA CYS A 183 14.53 -12.13 1.07
C CYS A 183 15.11 -11.61 -0.25
N ARG A 184 14.28 -11.46 -1.25
CA ARG A 184 14.68 -10.92 -2.57
C ARG A 184 13.59 -9.98 -3.08
N PRO A 185 13.96 -8.93 -3.82
CA PRO A 185 12.99 -8.13 -4.56
C PRO A 185 12.15 -9.00 -5.48
N ILE A 186 10.89 -8.62 -5.66
CA ILE A 186 9.96 -9.29 -6.56
C ILE A 186 10.46 -9.09 -7.99
N ARG A 187 11.08 -10.13 -8.55
CA ARG A 187 11.78 -10.06 -9.86
C ARG A 187 10.90 -9.57 -11.00
N GLU A 188 9.61 -9.89 -10.95
CA GLU A 188 8.64 -9.49 -11.96
C GLU A 188 8.42 -7.97 -11.98
N LEU A 189 8.67 -7.29 -10.85
CA LEU A 189 8.55 -5.84 -10.71
C LEU A 189 9.85 -5.12 -11.08
N VAL A 190 10.99 -5.59 -10.54
CA VAL A 190 12.26 -4.84 -10.67
C VAL A 190 13.05 -5.16 -11.96
N GLY A 191 12.68 -6.18 -12.68
CA GLY A 191 13.43 -6.69 -13.81
C GLY A 191 14.68 -7.46 -13.37
N GLY A 192 14.82 -8.69 -13.82
CA GLY A 192 16.06 -9.49 -13.66
C GLY A 192 17.01 -9.20 -14.80
#